data_6d9be9ca30116d09983debb49bd95860
#
_entry.id   6d9be9ca30116d09983debb49bd95860
#
_cell.length_a   1.000
_cell.length_b   1.000
_cell.length_c   1.000
_cell.angle_alpha   90.00
_cell.angle_beta   90.00
_cell.angle_gamma   90.00
#
_symmetry.space_group_name_H-M   'P 1'
#
loop_
_entity.id
_entity.type
_entity.pdbx_description
1 polymer ?
#
loop_
_entity_poly.entity_id
_entity_poly.type
_entity_poly.pdbx_seq_one_letter_code
_entity_poly.pdbx_strand_id
1 'polypeptide(L)'
;MGKKVVIIGAGVSGLSAGIYALQAGYSVEIYEKNKMPGGECTGWNRRGYHIDNCIHFLVGCNKDEQLYKMWENLGVISDSLKIYHEPYFYCMNMDGITLHLWSDLEKARKEFLELAPEDYKELNLFFDCAKTLECVKPPCDYSIAHMNPLQFIKLGMSMKDASKAIKEYGKQSIEKFVNRFKNHYIRAMFKNYFNSNFNALSLVASYAFFTSNTAAIPEGGSVGLVGRMLAKFESLGGKLHLVYH
;
A
#
# COMPACT_ATOMS: atom_id res chain seq x y z
N MET A 1 -6.72 15.41 -36.48
CA MET A 1 -7.28 15.49 -35.13
C MET A 1 -6.83 14.28 -34.33
N GLY A 2 -6.20 14.50 -33.17
CA GLY A 2 -5.80 13.40 -32.28
C GLY A 2 -7.04 12.64 -31.78
N LYS A 3 -6.89 11.33 -31.49
CA LYS A 3 -7.96 10.53 -30.94
C LYS A 3 -8.32 11.06 -29.53
N LYS A 4 -9.61 11.14 -29.24
CA LYS A 4 -10.15 11.57 -27.92
C LYS A 4 -10.42 10.36 -27.05
N VAL A 5 -10.03 10.45 -25.76
CA VAL A 5 -10.36 9.48 -24.72
C VAL A 5 -11.31 10.15 -23.72
N VAL A 6 -12.38 9.46 -23.38
CA VAL A 6 -13.33 9.87 -22.33
C VAL A 6 -13.25 8.85 -21.20
N ILE A 7 -13.08 9.34 -19.99
CA ILE A 7 -12.95 8.51 -18.77
C ILE A 7 -14.10 8.83 -17.83
N ILE A 8 -14.74 7.81 -17.30
CA ILE A 8 -15.79 7.93 -16.29
C ILE A 8 -15.19 7.61 -14.92
N GLY A 9 -15.19 8.61 -14.04
CA GLY A 9 -14.64 8.55 -12.69
C GLY A 9 -13.22 9.12 -12.55
N ALA A 10 -13.06 10.09 -11.66
CA ALA A 10 -11.79 10.76 -11.34
C ALA A 10 -11.11 10.16 -10.07
N GLY A 11 -11.24 8.86 -9.84
CA GLY A 11 -10.44 8.15 -8.84
C GLY A 11 -8.99 8.01 -9.31
N VAL A 12 -8.13 7.47 -8.44
CA VAL A 12 -6.69 7.26 -8.74
C VAL A 12 -6.49 6.53 -10.07
N SER A 13 -7.29 5.49 -10.36
CA SER A 13 -7.20 4.74 -11.62
C SER A 13 -7.56 5.58 -12.84
N GLY A 14 -8.64 6.39 -12.75
CA GLY A 14 -9.07 7.26 -13.85
C GLY A 14 -8.08 8.38 -14.14
N LEU A 15 -7.55 9.02 -13.09
CA LEU A 15 -6.51 10.02 -13.20
C LEU A 15 -5.21 9.43 -13.80
N SER A 16 -4.79 8.23 -13.33
CA SER A 16 -3.62 7.54 -13.88
C SER A 16 -3.79 7.24 -15.39
N ALA A 17 -4.93 6.65 -15.76
CA ALA A 17 -5.24 6.37 -17.17
C ALA A 17 -5.25 7.64 -18.01
N GLY A 18 -5.82 8.73 -17.48
CA GLY A 18 -5.86 10.03 -18.13
C GLY A 18 -4.48 10.63 -18.36
N ILE A 19 -3.62 10.61 -17.35
CA ILE A 19 -2.24 11.12 -17.44
C ILE A 19 -1.46 10.35 -18.51
N TYR A 20 -1.48 9.02 -18.48
CA TYR A 20 -0.77 8.20 -19.48
C TYR A 20 -1.35 8.38 -20.89
N ALA A 21 -2.67 8.54 -21.03
CA ALA A 21 -3.29 8.80 -22.33
C ALA A 21 -2.87 10.17 -22.89
N LEU A 22 -2.79 11.22 -22.06
CA LEU A 22 -2.28 12.53 -22.45
C LEU A 22 -0.82 12.46 -22.90
N GLN A 23 0.03 11.77 -22.13
CA GLN A 23 1.44 11.54 -22.48
C GLN A 23 1.59 10.78 -23.80
N ALA A 24 0.65 9.90 -24.14
CA ALA A 24 0.60 9.18 -25.42
C ALA A 24 0.00 10.03 -26.58
N GLY A 25 -0.31 11.32 -26.35
CA GLY A 25 -0.78 12.25 -27.37
C GLY A 25 -2.28 12.21 -27.64
N TYR A 26 -3.08 11.59 -26.77
CA TYR A 26 -4.54 11.67 -26.84
C TYR A 26 -5.04 12.97 -26.21
N SER A 27 -6.20 13.48 -26.64
CA SER A 27 -6.98 14.45 -25.85
C SER A 27 -7.83 13.70 -24.85
N VAL A 28 -7.88 14.15 -23.57
CA VAL A 28 -8.56 13.41 -22.50
C VAL A 28 -9.53 14.30 -21.75
N GLU A 29 -10.74 13.78 -21.54
CA GLU A 29 -11.75 14.37 -20.66
C GLU A 29 -12.18 13.33 -19.63
N ILE A 30 -12.20 13.72 -18.35
CA ILE A 30 -12.68 12.89 -17.23
C ILE A 30 -13.98 13.47 -16.71
N TYR A 31 -14.99 12.61 -16.50
CA TYR A 31 -16.28 12.96 -15.93
C TYR A 31 -16.43 12.29 -14.55
N GLU A 32 -16.68 13.10 -13.53
CA GLU A 32 -16.80 12.65 -12.13
C GLU A 32 -18.16 13.10 -11.57
N LYS A 33 -18.90 12.18 -10.96
CA LYS A 33 -20.19 12.45 -10.34
C LYS A 33 -20.13 13.28 -9.07
N ASN A 34 -19.02 13.19 -8.34
CA ASN A 34 -18.84 13.87 -7.07
C ASN A 34 -18.32 15.31 -7.27
N LYS A 35 -18.40 16.10 -6.21
CA LYS A 35 -17.87 17.48 -6.17
C LYS A 35 -16.34 17.51 -6.08
N MET A 36 -15.71 16.39 -5.77
CA MET A 36 -14.25 16.27 -5.62
C MET A 36 -13.78 15.00 -6.32
N PRO A 37 -12.62 15.03 -6.99
CA PRO A 37 -11.96 13.83 -7.49
C PRO A 37 -11.36 13.01 -6.35
N GLY A 38 -10.96 11.77 -6.65
CA GLY A 38 -10.22 10.91 -5.72
C GLY A 38 -10.85 9.55 -5.49
N GLY A 39 -12.16 9.42 -5.70
CA GLY A 39 -12.87 8.18 -5.37
C GLY A 39 -12.77 7.87 -3.88
N GLU A 40 -12.22 6.69 -3.53
CA GLU A 40 -11.96 6.32 -2.13
C GLU A 40 -10.78 7.10 -1.51
N CYS A 41 -9.89 7.65 -2.34
CA CYS A 41 -8.73 8.43 -1.90
C CYS A 41 -9.16 9.85 -1.51
N THR A 42 -9.87 9.97 -0.39
CA THR A 42 -10.48 11.20 0.11
C THR A 42 -10.16 11.43 1.58
N GLY A 43 -10.57 12.57 2.10
CA GLY A 43 -10.50 12.91 3.52
C GLY A 43 -11.46 14.05 3.83
N TRP A 44 -11.67 14.32 5.11
CA TRP A 44 -12.50 15.42 5.59
C TRP A 44 -11.98 16.04 6.87
N ASN A 45 -12.41 17.26 7.15
CA ASN A 45 -12.05 17.94 8.38
C ASN A 45 -13.18 17.83 9.41
N ARG A 46 -12.84 17.50 10.66
CA ARG A 46 -13.79 17.44 11.77
C ARG A 46 -13.12 17.97 13.04
N ARG A 47 -13.72 18.97 13.65
CA ARG A 47 -13.28 19.58 14.93
C ARG A 47 -11.78 19.97 14.94
N GLY A 48 -11.28 20.52 13.84
CA GLY A 48 -9.87 20.95 13.70
C GLY A 48 -8.89 19.83 13.30
N TYR A 49 -9.35 18.58 13.19
CA TYR A 49 -8.55 17.45 12.71
C TYR A 49 -8.88 17.14 11.27
N HIS A 50 -7.85 16.79 10.51
CA HIS A 50 -8.02 16.16 9.19
C HIS A 50 -8.11 14.65 9.36
N ILE A 51 -9.17 14.04 8.82
CA ILE A 51 -9.38 12.59 8.81
C ILE A 51 -9.07 12.10 7.40
N ASP A 52 -8.01 11.33 7.25
CA ASP A 52 -7.70 10.62 6.01
C ASP A 52 -8.52 9.34 5.93
N ASN A 53 -9.12 9.06 4.76
CA ASN A 53 -10.04 7.93 4.61
C ASN A 53 -9.41 6.70 3.98
N CYS A 54 -8.31 6.84 3.24
CA CYS A 54 -7.88 5.76 2.36
C CYS A 54 -6.46 5.26 2.63
N ILE A 55 -5.44 6.10 2.41
CA ILE A 55 -4.08 5.61 2.48
C ILE A 55 -3.58 5.54 3.92
N HIS A 56 -3.34 4.32 4.41
CA HIS A 56 -2.55 4.10 5.62
C HIS A 56 -1.06 4.32 5.33
N PHE A 57 -0.63 3.95 4.14
CA PHE A 57 0.70 4.18 3.57
C PHE A 57 0.65 3.98 2.05
N LEU A 58 1.56 4.60 1.33
CA LEU A 58 1.77 4.41 -0.09
C LEU A 58 2.96 3.47 -0.28
N VAL A 59 2.78 2.37 -1.03
CA VAL A 59 3.87 1.47 -1.42
C VAL A 59 4.60 2.05 -2.62
N GLY A 60 5.92 1.91 -2.65
CA GLY A 60 6.78 2.46 -3.72
C GLY A 60 7.33 3.84 -3.40
N CYS A 61 7.53 4.14 -2.11
CA CYS A 61 8.16 5.39 -1.67
C CYS A 61 9.70 5.33 -1.63
N ASN A 62 10.29 4.18 -1.96
CA ASN A 62 11.74 4.03 -2.05
C ASN A 62 12.21 4.40 -3.46
N LYS A 63 13.15 5.37 -3.58
CA LYS A 63 13.67 5.92 -4.85
C LYS A 63 14.30 4.89 -5.78
N ASP A 64 14.80 3.78 -5.24
CA ASP A 64 15.44 2.72 -6.01
C ASP A 64 14.44 1.77 -6.69
N GLU A 65 13.13 1.99 -6.50
CA GLU A 65 12.08 1.12 -7.01
C GLU A 65 11.42 1.67 -8.28
N GLN A 66 11.00 0.76 -9.15
CA GLN A 66 10.25 1.13 -10.36
C GLN A 66 8.90 1.79 -10.02
N LEU A 67 8.27 1.36 -8.93
CA LEU A 67 7.01 1.93 -8.47
C LEU A 67 7.16 3.40 -8.05
N TYR A 68 8.31 3.79 -7.49
CA TYR A 68 8.62 5.20 -7.21
C TYR A 68 8.57 6.05 -8.48
N LYS A 69 9.25 5.58 -9.54
CA LYS A 69 9.27 6.28 -10.84
C LYS A 69 7.88 6.39 -11.46
N MET A 70 7.03 5.39 -11.26
CA MET A 70 5.64 5.44 -11.70
C MET A 70 4.86 6.52 -10.94
N TRP A 71 5.01 6.60 -9.62
CA TRP A 71 4.38 7.65 -8.82
C TRP A 71 4.90 9.04 -9.17
N GLU A 72 6.20 9.18 -9.44
CA GLU A 72 6.80 10.42 -9.91
C GLU A 72 6.23 10.86 -11.27
N ASN A 73 6.10 9.93 -12.21
CA ASN A 73 5.49 10.19 -13.51
C ASN A 73 4.02 10.62 -13.42
N LEU A 74 3.29 10.07 -12.45
CA LEU A 74 1.90 10.46 -12.16
C LEU A 74 1.80 11.77 -11.35
N GLY A 75 2.93 12.36 -10.94
CA GLY A 75 2.97 13.58 -10.14
C GLY A 75 2.67 13.37 -8.64
N VAL A 76 2.56 12.13 -8.18
CA VAL A 76 2.23 11.78 -6.77
C VAL A 76 3.40 12.10 -5.85
N ILE A 77 4.62 11.79 -6.28
CA ILE A 77 5.87 11.96 -5.54
C ILE A 77 6.80 12.88 -6.35
N SER A 78 7.65 13.63 -5.68
CA SER A 78 8.74 14.39 -6.26
C SER A 78 9.89 14.49 -5.24
N ASP A 79 11.09 14.89 -5.68
CA ASP A 79 12.23 15.08 -4.78
C ASP A 79 12.01 16.13 -3.70
N SER A 80 11.13 17.10 -3.95
CA SER A 80 10.79 18.16 -3.00
C SER A 80 9.66 17.79 -2.03
N LEU A 81 8.96 16.67 -2.28
CA LEU A 81 7.85 16.24 -1.43
C LEU A 81 8.38 15.54 -0.18
N LYS A 82 7.88 15.95 0.97
CA LYS A 82 8.17 15.28 2.23
C LYS A 82 7.44 13.95 2.31
N ILE A 83 8.20 12.90 2.63
CA ILE A 83 7.69 11.55 2.84
C ILE A 83 7.98 11.17 4.29
N TYR A 84 6.96 10.74 5.00
CA TYR A 84 7.04 10.39 6.41
C TYR A 84 7.16 8.88 6.56
N HIS A 85 8.22 8.45 7.26
CA HIS A 85 8.43 7.07 7.68
C HIS A 85 8.12 6.98 9.16
N GLU A 86 7.06 6.28 9.52
CA GLU A 86 6.66 6.10 10.91
C GLU A 86 7.57 5.09 11.61
N PRO A 87 7.82 5.25 12.93
CA PRO A 87 8.70 4.33 13.66
C PRO A 87 8.10 2.94 13.87
N TYR A 88 6.77 2.81 13.77
CA TYR A 88 6.06 1.54 13.87
C TYR A 88 4.87 1.50 12.91
N PHE A 89 4.60 0.31 12.41
CA PHE A 89 3.49 0.01 11.52
C PHE A 89 2.15 0.04 12.25
N TYR A 90 2.13 -0.53 13.45
CA TYR A 90 0.94 -0.60 14.29
C TYR A 90 1.35 -0.69 15.77
N CYS A 91 0.58 -0.06 16.63
CA CYS A 91 0.76 -0.10 18.07
C CYS A 91 -0.57 -0.48 18.73
N MET A 92 -0.52 -1.40 19.70
CA MET A 92 -1.64 -1.76 20.55
C MET A 92 -1.30 -1.40 22.00
N ASN A 93 -2.24 -0.77 22.70
CA ASN A 93 -2.22 -0.63 24.16
C ASN A 93 -3.43 -1.35 24.72
N MET A 94 -3.20 -2.34 25.58
CA MET A 94 -4.24 -3.14 26.20
C MET A 94 -3.80 -3.54 27.61
N ASP A 95 -4.62 -3.26 28.61
CA ASP A 95 -4.37 -3.59 30.02
C ASP A 95 -3.02 -3.06 30.55
N GLY A 96 -2.58 -1.90 30.06
CA GLY A 96 -1.31 -1.28 30.40
C GLY A 96 -0.09 -1.88 29.68
N ILE A 97 -0.28 -2.90 28.84
CA ILE A 97 0.76 -3.46 27.98
C ILE A 97 0.69 -2.76 26.62
N THR A 98 1.84 -2.23 26.21
CA THR A 98 1.98 -1.64 24.86
C THR A 98 2.86 -2.54 24.01
N LEU A 99 2.42 -2.84 22.81
CA LEU A 99 3.11 -3.72 21.86
C LEU A 99 3.19 -3.05 20.49
N HIS A 100 4.36 -3.11 19.85
CA HIS A 100 4.61 -2.41 18.59
C HIS A 100 5.08 -3.34 17.48
N LEU A 101 4.50 -3.22 16.32
CA LEU A 101 5.13 -3.68 15.08
C LEU A 101 6.08 -2.59 14.57
N TRP A 102 7.30 -2.58 15.11
CA TRP A 102 8.33 -1.60 14.76
C TRP A 102 8.74 -1.67 13.29
N SER A 103 9.25 -0.56 12.75
CA SER A 103 9.92 -0.54 11.44
C SER A 103 11.21 -1.38 11.44
N ASP A 104 11.87 -1.49 12.59
CA ASP A 104 12.94 -2.46 12.85
C ASP A 104 12.32 -3.82 13.20
N LEU A 105 12.40 -4.76 12.25
CA LEU A 105 11.81 -6.09 12.36
C LEU A 105 12.40 -6.90 13.53
N GLU A 106 13.68 -6.77 13.80
CA GLU A 106 14.32 -7.51 14.89
C GLU A 106 13.97 -6.92 16.27
N LYS A 107 13.81 -5.60 16.35
CA LYS A 107 13.27 -4.94 17.55
C LYS A 107 11.86 -5.42 17.85
N ALA A 108 10.99 -5.49 16.83
CA ALA A 108 9.64 -6.02 16.99
C ALA A 108 9.66 -7.50 17.43
N ARG A 109 10.45 -8.33 16.76
CA ARG A 109 10.61 -9.75 17.12
C ARG A 109 10.99 -9.91 18.58
N LYS A 110 11.97 -9.16 19.06
CA LYS A 110 12.42 -9.20 20.44
C LYS A 110 11.29 -8.85 21.42
N GLU A 111 10.59 -7.74 21.19
CA GLU A 111 9.48 -7.28 22.04
C GLU A 111 8.36 -8.33 22.13
N PHE A 112 8.02 -8.95 21.00
CA PHE A 112 7.00 -9.99 20.93
C PHE A 112 7.42 -11.28 21.67
N LEU A 113 8.66 -11.71 21.50
CA LEU A 113 9.17 -12.91 22.16
C LEU A 113 9.35 -12.74 23.68
N GLU A 114 9.67 -11.53 24.14
CA GLU A 114 9.72 -11.20 25.57
C GLU A 114 8.34 -11.24 26.20
N LEU A 115 7.29 -10.79 25.49
CA LEU A 115 5.91 -10.81 25.96
C LEU A 115 5.29 -12.22 25.91
N ALA A 116 5.61 -13.01 24.88
CA ALA A 116 4.94 -14.28 24.58
C ALA A 116 5.95 -15.39 24.24
N PRO A 117 6.81 -15.81 25.17
CA PRO A 117 7.77 -16.89 24.94
C PRO A 117 7.11 -18.24 24.61
N GLU A 118 5.87 -18.46 25.04
CA GLU A 118 5.07 -19.65 24.73
C GLU A 118 4.70 -19.75 23.23
N ASP A 119 4.74 -18.62 22.50
CA ASP A 119 4.45 -18.53 21.06
C ASP A 119 5.71 -18.45 20.19
N TYR A 120 6.88 -18.78 20.75
CA TYR A 120 8.20 -18.66 20.12
C TYR A 120 8.23 -19.13 18.66
N LYS A 121 7.69 -20.33 18.38
CA LYS A 121 7.73 -20.92 17.03
C LYS A 121 6.91 -20.11 16.01
N GLU A 122 5.69 -19.74 16.38
CA GLU A 122 4.77 -19.00 15.52
C GLU A 122 5.24 -17.56 15.28
N LEU A 123 5.77 -16.90 16.31
CA LEU A 123 6.33 -15.56 16.20
C LEU A 123 7.56 -15.54 15.29
N ASN A 124 8.51 -16.45 15.47
CA ASN A 124 9.67 -16.52 14.59
C ASN A 124 9.24 -16.82 13.14
N LEU A 125 8.30 -17.72 12.91
CA LEU A 125 7.78 -18.00 11.58
C LEU A 125 7.16 -16.75 10.94
N PHE A 126 6.40 -15.96 11.71
CA PHE A 126 5.81 -14.71 11.24
C PHE A 126 6.89 -13.71 10.82
N PHE A 127 7.87 -13.43 11.69
CA PHE A 127 8.93 -12.47 11.40
C PHE A 127 9.87 -12.94 10.28
N ASP A 128 10.21 -14.24 10.21
CA ASP A 128 10.97 -14.79 9.10
C ASP A 128 10.25 -14.64 7.77
N CYS A 129 8.95 -14.91 7.74
CA CYS A 129 8.14 -14.73 6.54
C CYS A 129 8.02 -13.26 6.14
N ALA A 130 7.86 -12.34 7.10
CA ALA A 130 7.90 -10.90 6.83
C ALA A 130 9.25 -10.50 6.20
N LYS A 131 10.37 -10.99 6.75
CA LYS A 131 11.71 -10.74 6.22
C LYS A 131 11.87 -11.22 4.77
N THR A 132 11.35 -12.40 4.43
CA THR A 132 11.44 -12.91 3.06
C THR A 132 10.58 -12.13 2.06
N LEU A 133 9.54 -11.44 2.53
CA LEU A 133 8.68 -10.60 1.68
C LEU A 133 9.25 -9.20 1.42
N GLU A 134 10.24 -8.74 2.18
CA GLU A 134 10.89 -7.42 1.95
C GLU A 134 11.52 -7.28 0.57
N CYS A 135 11.93 -8.40 -0.06
CA CYS A 135 12.51 -8.40 -1.40
C CYS A 135 11.47 -8.37 -2.53
N VAL A 136 10.19 -8.54 -2.21
CA VAL A 136 9.12 -8.56 -3.22
C VAL A 136 8.86 -7.16 -3.74
N LYS A 137 9.14 -6.97 -5.03
CA LYS A 137 8.87 -5.71 -5.73
C LYS A 137 7.79 -5.94 -6.77
N PRO A 138 6.66 -5.18 -6.71
CA PRO A 138 5.61 -5.29 -7.73
C PRO A 138 6.19 -4.97 -9.11
N PRO A 139 5.91 -5.78 -10.15
CA PRO A 139 6.32 -5.45 -11.51
C PRO A 139 5.49 -4.26 -12.02
N CYS A 140 6.17 -3.23 -12.54
CA CYS A 140 5.54 -2.00 -13.03
C CYS A 140 5.70 -1.83 -14.55
N ASP A 141 6.58 -2.59 -15.19
CA ASP A 141 6.93 -2.42 -16.61
C ASP A 141 5.93 -3.07 -17.58
N TYR A 142 5.11 -3.98 -17.08
CA TYR A 142 4.17 -4.75 -17.91
C TYR A 142 2.97 -5.24 -17.10
N SER A 143 1.85 -5.43 -17.81
CA SER A 143 0.68 -6.07 -17.24
C SER A 143 0.92 -7.57 -17.07
N ILE A 144 0.59 -8.12 -15.90
CA ILE A 144 0.65 -9.57 -15.64
C ILE A 144 -0.10 -10.38 -16.71
N ALA A 145 -1.23 -9.84 -17.20
CA ALA A 145 -2.04 -10.48 -18.24
C ALA A 145 -1.36 -10.56 -19.62
N HIS A 146 -0.31 -9.75 -19.85
CA HIS A 146 0.41 -9.67 -21.13
C HIS A 146 1.88 -10.07 -21.01
N MET A 147 2.25 -10.76 -19.93
CA MET A 147 3.61 -11.27 -19.75
C MET A 147 3.97 -12.31 -20.81
N ASN A 148 5.15 -12.15 -21.39
CA ASN A 148 5.75 -13.23 -22.17
C ASN A 148 6.35 -14.31 -21.23
N PRO A 149 6.66 -15.53 -21.74
CA PRO A 149 7.17 -16.62 -20.90
C PRO A 149 8.45 -16.28 -20.12
N LEU A 150 9.36 -15.48 -20.68
CA LEU A 150 10.60 -15.08 -20.00
C LEU A 150 10.33 -14.13 -18.84
N GLN A 151 9.39 -13.19 -19.00
CA GLN A 151 8.96 -12.28 -17.94
C GLN A 151 8.29 -13.05 -16.79
N PHE A 152 7.47 -14.06 -17.13
CA PHE A 152 6.82 -14.91 -16.15
C PHE A 152 7.84 -15.73 -15.32
N ILE A 153 8.85 -16.32 -15.99
CA ILE A 153 9.95 -17.02 -15.33
C ILE A 153 10.72 -16.07 -14.41
N LYS A 154 11.07 -14.87 -14.89
CA LYS A 154 11.78 -13.85 -14.09
C LYS A 154 10.99 -13.44 -12.85
N LEU A 155 9.68 -13.24 -12.98
CA LEU A 155 8.80 -12.96 -11.84
C LEU A 155 8.78 -14.13 -10.86
N GLY A 156 8.64 -15.37 -11.35
CA GLY A 156 8.69 -16.56 -10.50
C GLY A 156 9.99 -16.69 -9.72
N MET A 157 11.11 -16.39 -10.37
CA MET A 157 12.44 -16.39 -9.72
C MET A 157 12.55 -15.28 -8.66
N SER A 158 12.04 -14.08 -8.91
CA SER A 158 12.07 -12.97 -7.93
C SER A 158 11.17 -13.24 -6.71
N MET A 159 10.15 -14.09 -6.87
CA MET A 159 9.25 -14.49 -5.78
C MET A 159 9.69 -15.77 -5.06
N LYS A 160 10.85 -16.36 -5.40
CA LYS A 160 11.32 -17.62 -4.80
C LYS A 160 11.41 -17.52 -3.28
N ASP A 161 11.99 -16.45 -2.77
CA ASP A 161 12.18 -16.25 -1.33
C ASP A 161 10.85 -15.98 -0.60
N ALA A 162 9.89 -15.35 -1.29
CA ALA A 162 8.55 -15.13 -0.79
C ALA A 162 7.68 -16.40 -0.77
N SER A 163 8.10 -17.47 -1.45
CA SER A 163 7.30 -18.70 -1.62
C SER A 163 6.92 -19.35 -0.28
N LYS A 164 7.80 -19.27 0.73
CA LYS A 164 7.52 -19.77 2.10
C LYS A 164 6.34 -19.03 2.72
N ALA A 165 6.36 -17.69 2.68
CA ALA A 165 5.29 -16.85 3.23
C ALA A 165 3.96 -17.05 2.48
N ILE A 166 4.00 -17.14 1.14
CA ILE A 166 2.83 -17.39 0.31
C ILE A 166 2.21 -18.76 0.63
N LYS A 167 3.03 -19.81 0.76
CA LYS A 167 2.57 -21.17 1.10
C LYS A 167 1.97 -21.20 2.50
N GLU A 168 2.59 -20.53 3.45
CA GLU A 168 2.20 -20.53 4.86
C GLU A 168 0.91 -19.74 5.10
N TYR A 169 0.84 -18.52 4.58
CA TYR A 169 -0.23 -17.57 4.90
C TYR A 169 -1.23 -17.33 3.77
N GLY A 170 -0.92 -17.71 2.53
CA GLY A 170 -1.72 -17.37 1.36
C GLY A 170 -3.11 -18.01 1.29
N LYS A 171 -3.37 -19.06 2.06
CA LYS A 171 -4.68 -19.75 2.14
C LYS A 171 -5.35 -19.66 3.51
N GLN A 172 -4.82 -18.82 4.41
CA GLN A 172 -5.36 -18.66 5.76
C GLN A 172 -6.06 -17.30 5.89
N SER A 173 -7.19 -17.29 6.61
CA SER A 173 -7.77 -16.04 7.10
C SER A 173 -7.00 -15.51 8.32
N ILE A 174 -7.14 -14.23 8.61
CA ILE A 174 -6.62 -13.62 9.85
C ILE A 174 -7.12 -14.38 11.07
N GLU A 175 -8.40 -14.80 11.09
CA GLU A 175 -8.95 -15.57 12.20
C GLU A 175 -8.20 -16.89 12.43
N LYS A 176 -7.92 -17.67 11.37
CA LYS A 176 -7.14 -18.91 11.48
C LYS A 176 -5.72 -18.65 11.93
N PHE A 177 -5.09 -17.60 11.42
CA PHE A 177 -3.74 -17.20 11.79
C PHE A 177 -3.66 -16.81 13.27
N VAL A 178 -4.58 -15.96 13.75
CA VAL A 178 -4.61 -15.49 15.15
C VAL A 178 -4.81 -16.65 16.12
N ASN A 179 -5.60 -17.65 15.77
CA ASN A 179 -5.85 -18.83 16.61
C ASN A 179 -4.64 -19.77 16.77
N ARG A 180 -3.53 -19.53 16.06
CA ARG A 180 -2.26 -20.26 16.24
C ARG A 180 -1.50 -19.79 17.49
N PHE A 181 -1.77 -18.58 17.98
CA PHE A 181 -1.10 -18.01 19.15
C PHE A 181 -1.85 -18.36 20.44
N LYS A 182 -1.11 -18.61 21.50
CA LYS A 182 -1.62 -18.87 22.86
C LYS A 182 -1.86 -17.58 23.61
N ASN A 183 -0.94 -16.63 23.48
CA ASN A 183 -0.98 -15.35 24.17
C ASN A 183 -2.12 -14.47 23.65
N HIS A 184 -2.95 -13.99 24.57
CA HIS A 184 -4.12 -13.21 24.18
C HIS A 184 -3.79 -11.79 23.68
N TYR A 185 -2.69 -11.18 24.13
CA TYR A 185 -2.24 -9.88 23.62
C TYR A 185 -1.75 -9.99 22.17
N ILE A 186 -1.02 -11.06 21.85
CA ILE A 186 -0.60 -11.33 20.47
C ILE A 186 -1.82 -11.54 19.57
N ARG A 187 -2.80 -12.31 20.04
CA ARG A 187 -4.06 -12.49 19.29
C ARG A 187 -4.81 -11.18 19.10
N ALA A 188 -4.91 -10.35 20.14
CA ALA A 188 -5.57 -9.05 20.08
C ALA A 188 -4.87 -8.11 19.08
N MET A 189 -3.53 -8.06 19.13
CA MET A 189 -2.70 -7.27 18.23
C MET A 189 -3.00 -7.55 16.76
N PHE A 190 -2.94 -8.80 16.35
CA PHE A 190 -3.14 -9.18 14.94
C PHE A 190 -4.62 -9.15 14.51
N LYS A 191 -5.56 -9.45 15.41
CA LYS A 191 -6.99 -9.44 15.12
C LYS A 191 -7.55 -8.05 14.86
N ASN A 192 -7.01 -7.04 15.54
CA ASN A 192 -7.55 -5.68 15.50
C ASN A 192 -7.04 -4.84 14.32
N TYR A 193 -6.00 -5.28 13.61
CA TYR A 193 -5.46 -4.54 12.47
C TYR A 193 -6.24 -4.81 11.17
N PHE A 194 -6.57 -6.06 10.88
CA PHE A 194 -7.36 -6.45 9.71
C PHE A 194 -8.66 -7.15 10.11
N ASN A 195 -9.69 -7.05 9.26
CA ASN A 195 -10.89 -7.85 9.42
C ASN A 195 -10.56 -9.35 9.41
N SER A 196 -11.23 -10.13 10.27
CA SER A 196 -10.99 -11.56 10.48
C SER A 196 -11.05 -12.42 9.20
N ASN A 197 -11.82 -11.98 8.20
CA ASN A 197 -11.98 -12.70 6.91
C ASN A 197 -10.88 -12.38 5.90
N PHE A 198 -10.04 -11.37 6.14
CA PHE A 198 -8.93 -11.06 5.24
C PHE A 198 -7.90 -12.19 5.23
N ASN A 199 -7.14 -12.26 4.14
CA ASN A 199 -6.05 -13.22 4.01
C ASN A 199 -4.89 -12.82 4.93
N ALA A 200 -4.33 -13.78 5.69
CA ALA A 200 -3.23 -13.53 6.60
C ALA A 200 -1.96 -13.05 5.88
N LEU A 201 -1.74 -13.48 4.63
CA LEU A 201 -0.62 -12.98 3.82
C LEU A 201 -0.68 -11.46 3.64
N SER A 202 -1.89 -10.86 3.59
CA SER A 202 -2.03 -9.40 3.48
C SER A 202 -1.42 -8.67 4.66
N LEU A 203 -1.57 -9.19 5.89
CA LEU A 203 -0.93 -8.62 7.08
C LEU A 203 0.60 -8.73 6.99
N VAL A 204 1.10 -9.94 6.71
CA VAL A 204 2.55 -10.21 6.66
C VAL A 204 3.22 -9.36 5.56
N ALA A 205 2.58 -9.27 4.38
CA ALA A 205 3.09 -8.48 3.25
C ALA A 205 3.03 -6.96 3.52
N SER A 206 1.95 -6.46 4.13
CA SER A 206 1.84 -5.05 4.50
C SER A 206 2.93 -4.66 5.50
N TYR A 207 3.18 -5.51 6.49
CA TYR A 207 4.26 -5.29 7.45
C TYR A 207 5.64 -5.35 6.78
N ALA A 208 5.88 -6.29 5.86
CA ALA A 208 7.11 -6.38 5.10
C ALA A 208 7.38 -5.14 4.22
N PHE A 209 6.36 -4.60 3.57
CA PHE A 209 6.48 -3.33 2.83
C PHE A 209 6.85 -2.16 3.74
N PHE A 210 6.39 -2.18 4.96
CA PHE A 210 6.73 -1.15 5.94
C PHE A 210 8.19 -1.30 6.43
N THR A 211 8.62 -2.49 6.83
CA THR A 211 9.99 -2.75 7.32
C THR A 211 11.05 -2.58 6.23
N SER A 212 10.69 -2.78 4.95
CA SER A 212 11.59 -2.54 3.81
C SER A 212 11.68 -1.06 3.37
N ASN A 213 11.02 -0.15 4.09
CA ASN A 213 10.96 1.29 3.76
C ASN A 213 10.36 1.62 2.38
N THR A 214 9.63 0.68 1.76
CA THR A 214 8.89 0.97 0.53
C THR A 214 7.54 1.60 0.81
N ALA A 215 6.96 1.34 2.00
CA ALA A 215 5.69 1.90 2.44
C ALA A 215 5.91 3.12 3.35
N ALA A 216 5.36 4.27 2.97
CA ALA A 216 5.48 5.52 3.71
C ALA A 216 4.28 6.44 3.44
N ILE A 217 4.17 7.54 4.17
CA ILE A 217 3.06 8.48 4.03
C ILE A 217 3.57 9.74 3.32
N PRO A 218 3.13 10.02 2.07
CA PRO A 218 3.45 11.29 1.41
C PRO A 218 2.67 12.43 2.06
N GLU A 219 3.29 13.61 2.14
CA GLU A 219 2.69 14.81 2.70
C GLU A 219 1.32 15.11 2.09
N GLY A 220 0.35 15.43 2.97
CA GLY A 220 -1.04 15.68 2.61
C GLY A 220 -1.91 14.43 2.42
N GLY A 221 -1.36 13.22 2.66
CA GLY A 221 -2.13 11.97 2.65
C GLY A 221 -2.90 11.73 1.35
N SER A 222 -4.10 11.15 1.47
CA SER A 222 -4.98 10.82 0.34
C SER A 222 -5.38 12.05 -0.49
N VAL A 223 -5.78 13.12 0.17
CA VAL A 223 -6.22 14.36 -0.52
C VAL A 223 -5.04 15.02 -1.24
N GLY A 224 -3.88 15.08 -0.59
CA GLY A 224 -2.67 15.61 -1.21
C GLY A 224 -2.20 14.80 -2.42
N LEU A 225 -2.28 13.47 -2.33
CA LEU A 225 -1.97 12.57 -3.44
C LEU A 225 -2.85 12.87 -4.66
N VAL A 226 -4.17 12.89 -4.47
CA VAL A 226 -5.12 13.16 -5.56
C VAL A 226 -4.95 14.56 -6.12
N GLY A 227 -4.73 15.57 -5.26
CA GLY A 227 -4.49 16.95 -5.69
C GLY A 227 -3.28 17.07 -6.62
N ARG A 228 -2.19 16.37 -6.30
CA ARG A 228 -0.98 16.34 -7.15
C ARG A 228 -1.22 15.63 -8.47
N MET A 229 -1.93 14.51 -8.47
CA MET A 229 -2.31 13.81 -9.71
C MET A 229 -3.20 14.68 -10.59
N LEU A 230 -4.18 15.38 -10.01
CA LEU A 230 -5.04 16.31 -10.74
C LEU A 230 -4.23 17.45 -11.36
N ALA A 231 -3.35 18.07 -10.59
CA ALA A 231 -2.48 19.14 -11.10
C ALA A 231 -1.61 18.65 -12.28
N LYS A 232 -1.09 17.41 -12.20
CA LYS A 232 -0.35 16.79 -13.31
C LYS A 232 -1.24 16.56 -14.52
N PHE A 233 -2.45 16.04 -14.34
CA PHE A 233 -3.42 15.80 -15.41
C PHE A 233 -3.77 17.09 -16.14
N GLU A 234 -4.10 18.15 -15.42
CA GLU A 234 -4.45 19.47 -15.96
C GLU A 234 -3.26 20.13 -16.66
N SER A 235 -2.04 20.01 -16.10
CA SER A 235 -0.82 20.56 -16.72
C SER A 235 -0.51 19.94 -18.09
N LEU A 236 -0.98 18.71 -18.32
CA LEU A 236 -0.87 18.02 -19.62
C LEU A 236 -2.02 18.35 -20.58
N GLY A 237 -2.95 19.24 -20.19
CA GLY A 237 -4.09 19.66 -21.02
C GLY A 237 -5.35 18.80 -20.85
N GLY A 238 -5.40 17.94 -19.82
CA GLY A 238 -6.59 17.18 -19.48
C GLY A 238 -7.73 18.06 -18.95
N LYS A 239 -8.98 17.66 -19.18
CA LYS A 239 -10.16 18.36 -18.70
C LYS A 239 -10.94 17.48 -17.72
N LEU A 240 -11.21 18.03 -16.53
CA LEU A 240 -12.05 17.38 -15.52
C LEU A 240 -13.40 18.09 -15.44
N HIS A 241 -14.47 17.29 -15.51
CA HIS A 241 -15.86 17.72 -15.33
C HIS A 241 -16.42 17.09 -14.05
N LEU A 242 -16.72 17.94 -13.06
CA LEU A 242 -17.29 17.52 -11.78
C LEU A 242 -18.80 17.65 -11.76
N VAL A 243 -19.47 16.89 -10.86
CA VAL A 243 -20.94 16.92 -10.69
C VAL A 243 -21.68 16.56 -11.98
N TYR A 244 -21.10 15.65 -12.76
CA TYR A 244 -21.71 15.17 -13.99
C TYR A 244 -22.52 13.89 -13.72
N HIS A 245 -23.81 13.93 -14.03
CA HIS A 245 -24.77 12.82 -13.82
C HIS A 245 -25.20 12.19 -15.14
#